data_0a56181aff92ceb501a00e38277e916c
#
_entry.id   0a56181aff92ceb501a00e38277e916c
#
_cell.length_a   1.000
_cell.length_b   1.000
_cell.length_c   1.000
_cell.angle_alpha   90.00
_cell.angle_beta   90.00
_cell.angle_gamma   90.00
#
_symmetry.space_group_name_H-M   'P 1'
#
loop_
_entity.id
_entity.type
_entity.pdbx_description
1 polymer ?
#
loop_
_entity_poly.entity_id
_entity_poly.type
_entity_poly.pdbx_seq_one_letter_code
_entity_poly.pdbx_strand_id
1 'polypeptide(L)'
;GLGDVYKRQFQDLLDGKNNQFAPDDLLIEDWINHISTIFTEVRLKTFIEMRGADAGSYDTLCALPAFWSGILYQEEALEETIKLISEFEYDDLIKFRSDVLSNGLNSLYKNKTGWQLAEKLINISFEGLKKRSKKNLYGDDETVHLDYLFEVIDKKETASEKAKKLYFQNNELNIQKLFEGESF
;
A
#
# COMPACT_ATOMS: atom_id res chain seq x y z
N GLY A 1 -4.55 18.65 7.42
CA GLY A 1 -4.79 17.63 6.37
C GLY A 1 -6.27 17.42 6.09
N LEU A 2 -6.63 16.66 5.06
CA LEU A 2 -8.03 16.35 4.69
C LEU A 2 -8.84 15.81 5.90
N GLY A 3 -8.22 15.00 6.77
CA GLY A 3 -8.87 14.47 7.96
C GLY A 3 -9.36 15.52 8.95
N ASP A 4 -8.74 16.69 9.01
CA ASP A 4 -9.18 17.77 9.91
C ASP A 4 -10.42 18.50 9.37
N VAL A 5 -10.56 18.58 8.06
CA VAL A 5 -11.74 19.17 7.41
C VAL A 5 -12.96 18.30 7.67
N TYR A 6 -12.85 16.99 7.51
CA TYR A 6 -13.97 16.06 7.75
C TYR A 6 -14.36 15.98 9.23
N LYS A 7 -13.42 16.01 10.15
CA LYS A 7 -13.71 16.04 11.59
C LYS A 7 -14.51 17.28 11.98
N ARG A 8 -14.15 18.44 11.44
CA ARG A 8 -14.89 19.68 11.71
C ARG A 8 -16.30 19.64 11.15
N GLN A 9 -16.49 19.10 9.96
CA GLN A 9 -17.82 19.03 9.33
C GLN A 9 -18.82 18.21 10.18
N PHE A 10 -18.40 17.06 10.72
CA PHE A 10 -19.29 16.27 11.57
C PHE A 10 -19.50 16.94 12.93
N GLN A 11 -18.47 17.57 13.51
CA GLN A 11 -18.62 18.35 14.72
C GLN A 11 -19.59 19.53 14.54
N ASP A 12 -19.56 20.18 13.39
CA ASP A 12 -20.48 21.29 13.06
C ASP A 12 -21.93 20.81 12.95
N LEU A 13 -22.17 19.56 12.52
CA LEU A 13 -23.50 18.93 12.56
C LEU A 13 -23.95 18.70 14.01
N LEU A 14 -23.09 18.13 14.85
CA LEU A 14 -23.38 17.90 16.27
C LEU A 14 -23.61 19.19 17.04
N ASP A 15 -22.90 20.26 16.68
CA ASP A 15 -23.06 21.59 17.29
C ASP A 15 -24.26 22.39 16.76
N GLY A 16 -25.05 21.81 15.85
CA GLY A 16 -26.21 22.47 15.25
C GLY A 16 -25.87 23.65 14.35
N LYS A 17 -24.63 23.73 13.85
CA LYS A 17 -24.18 24.80 12.95
C LYS A 17 -24.65 24.60 11.49
N ASN A 18 -25.23 23.44 11.19
CA ASN A 18 -25.76 23.12 9.88
C ASN A 18 -27.25 23.42 9.83
N ASN A 19 -27.66 24.22 8.85
CA ASN A 19 -29.09 24.63 8.72
C ASN A 19 -29.97 23.56 8.04
N GLN A 20 -29.42 22.45 7.60
CA GLN A 20 -30.12 21.39 6.88
C GLN A 20 -30.56 20.23 7.78
N PHE A 21 -29.84 20.02 8.90
CA PHE A 21 -30.07 18.92 9.84
C PHE A 21 -30.03 19.43 11.27
N ALA A 22 -31.00 19.01 12.09
CA ALA A 22 -30.90 19.21 13.53
C ALA A 22 -29.99 18.14 14.17
N PRO A 23 -29.27 18.47 15.27
CA PRO A 23 -28.42 17.48 15.95
C PRO A 23 -29.19 16.21 16.38
N ASP A 24 -30.44 16.35 16.75
CA ASP A 24 -31.31 15.24 17.19
C ASP A 24 -31.76 14.33 16.04
N ASP A 25 -31.58 14.73 14.79
CA ASP A 25 -31.87 13.92 13.60
C ASP A 25 -30.68 13.01 13.21
N LEU A 26 -29.52 13.19 13.86
CA LEU A 26 -28.31 12.41 13.54
C LEU A 26 -28.40 11.01 14.13
N LEU A 27 -28.17 10.01 13.28
CA LEU A 27 -28.16 8.61 13.64
C LEU A 27 -26.72 8.10 13.76
N ILE A 28 -26.55 6.96 14.43
CA ILE A 28 -25.24 6.29 14.51
C ILE A 28 -24.73 5.89 13.11
N GLU A 29 -25.62 5.60 12.18
CA GLU A 29 -25.32 5.32 10.78
C GLU A 29 -24.65 6.51 10.08
N ASP A 30 -25.01 7.74 10.41
CA ASP A 30 -24.40 8.95 9.86
C ASP A 30 -22.96 9.08 10.34
N TRP A 31 -22.69 8.74 11.61
CA TRP A 31 -21.33 8.66 12.14
C TRP A 31 -20.52 7.58 11.42
N ILE A 32 -21.07 6.36 11.27
CA ILE A 32 -20.41 5.25 10.57
C ILE A 32 -20.10 5.65 9.12
N ASN A 33 -21.03 6.28 8.44
CA ASN A 33 -20.82 6.79 7.08
C ASN A 33 -19.74 7.87 7.04
N HIS A 34 -19.76 8.80 8.00
CA HIS A 34 -18.74 9.85 8.09
C HIS A 34 -17.32 9.28 8.28
N ILE A 35 -17.11 8.35 9.22
CA ILE A 35 -15.80 7.72 9.40
C ILE A 35 -15.38 6.88 8.20
N SER A 36 -16.34 6.35 7.43
CA SER A 36 -16.05 5.60 6.20
C SER A 36 -15.47 6.47 5.08
N THR A 37 -15.66 7.81 5.15
CA THR A 37 -15.07 8.76 4.19
C THR A 37 -13.60 9.08 4.46
N ILE A 38 -13.05 8.60 5.58
CA ILE A 38 -11.63 8.79 5.90
C ILE A 38 -10.81 7.81 5.06
N PHE A 39 -10.02 8.35 4.14
CA PHE A 39 -9.12 7.56 3.28
C PHE A 39 -7.76 7.39 3.97
N THR A 40 -7.60 6.28 4.67
CA THR A 40 -6.35 5.86 5.29
C THR A 40 -5.68 4.76 4.47
N GLU A 41 -4.37 4.57 4.62
CA GLU A 41 -3.62 3.47 3.99
C GLU A 41 -4.12 2.09 4.47
N VAL A 42 -4.57 2.06 5.73
CA VAL A 42 -5.19 0.89 6.36
C VAL A 42 -6.48 1.33 7.03
N ARG A 43 -7.57 0.62 6.81
CA ARG A 43 -8.85 0.89 7.44
C ARG A 43 -9.33 -0.33 8.22
N LEU A 44 -9.68 -0.09 9.49
CA LEU A 44 -10.31 -1.11 10.32
C LEU A 44 -11.83 -1.08 10.13
N LYS A 45 -12.36 -2.22 9.71
CA LYS A 45 -13.79 -2.54 9.69
C LYS A 45 -14.05 -3.76 10.56
N THR A 46 -14.89 -4.70 10.13
CA THR A 46 -14.94 -6.06 10.66
C THR A 46 -13.72 -6.90 10.23
N PHE A 47 -12.91 -6.35 9.37
CA PHE A 47 -11.64 -6.87 8.85
C PHE A 47 -10.66 -5.69 8.65
N ILE A 48 -9.39 -6.01 8.46
CA ILE A 48 -8.36 -5.03 8.11
C ILE A 48 -8.32 -4.91 6.59
N GLU A 49 -8.54 -3.69 6.09
CA GLU A 49 -8.50 -3.37 4.66
C GLU A 49 -7.19 -2.63 4.34
N MET A 50 -6.34 -3.24 3.51
CA MET A 50 -5.13 -2.64 2.97
C MET A 50 -5.49 -1.84 1.72
N ARG A 51 -5.15 -0.54 1.68
CA ARG A 51 -5.62 0.40 0.64
C ARG A 51 -4.50 1.12 -0.10
N GLY A 52 -3.26 0.99 0.37
CA GLY A 52 -2.12 1.75 -0.15
C GLY A 52 -1.53 1.20 -1.46
N ALA A 53 -2.07 0.12 -2.02
CA ALA A 53 -1.57 -0.45 -3.26
C ALA A 53 -2.25 0.17 -4.49
N ASP A 54 -1.46 0.42 -5.53
CA ASP A 54 -1.95 0.80 -6.84
C ASP A 54 -2.52 -0.38 -7.63
N ALA A 55 -3.32 -0.08 -8.66
CA ALA A 55 -3.66 -1.05 -9.69
C ALA A 55 -2.42 -1.40 -10.52
N GLY A 56 -2.43 -2.59 -11.11
CA GLY A 56 -1.31 -3.05 -11.94
C GLY A 56 -1.66 -4.30 -12.74
N SER A 57 -0.66 -4.92 -13.32
CA SER A 57 -0.76 -6.17 -14.08
C SER A 57 -1.33 -7.33 -13.24
N TYR A 58 -1.71 -8.40 -13.91
CA TYR A 58 -2.16 -9.63 -13.23
C TYR A 58 -1.16 -10.12 -12.17
N ASP A 59 0.14 -10.03 -12.46
CA ASP A 59 1.17 -10.44 -11.52
C ASP A 59 1.19 -9.58 -10.26
N THR A 60 1.02 -8.26 -10.39
CA THR A 60 0.89 -7.35 -9.23
C THR A 60 -0.39 -7.61 -8.44
N LEU A 61 -1.51 -7.91 -9.12
CA LEU A 61 -2.78 -8.24 -8.45
C LEU A 61 -2.67 -9.54 -7.65
N CYS A 62 -1.91 -10.52 -8.13
CA CYS A 62 -1.65 -11.76 -7.39
C CYS A 62 -0.59 -11.58 -6.29
N ALA A 63 0.42 -10.75 -6.53
CA ALA A 63 1.49 -10.48 -5.58
C ALA A 63 0.97 -9.79 -4.31
N LEU A 64 -0.01 -8.89 -4.43
CA LEU A 64 -0.54 -8.12 -3.29
C LEU A 64 -1.11 -9.00 -2.18
N PRO A 65 -2.08 -9.91 -2.43
CA PRO A 65 -2.59 -10.80 -1.40
C PRO A 65 -1.54 -11.81 -0.93
N ALA A 66 -0.65 -12.28 -1.79
CA ALA A 66 0.44 -13.17 -1.41
C ALA A 66 1.38 -12.48 -0.41
N PHE A 67 1.83 -11.26 -0.72
CA PHE A 67 2.69 -10.47 0.16
C PHE A 67 2.10 -10.29 1.56
N TRP A 68 0.84 -9.85 1.65
CA TRP A 68 0.19 -9.66 2.95
C TRP A 68 -0.10 -10.98 3.67
N SER A 69 -0.44 -12.04 2.93
CA SER A 69 -0.66 -13.36 3.52
C SER A 69 0.61 -13.92 4.13
N GLY A 70 1.75 -13.75 3.48
CA GLY A 70 3.04 -14.19 3.99
C GLY A 70 3.43 -13.50 5.30
N ILE A 71 3.14 -12.20 5.42
CA ILE A 71 3.44 -11.42 6.63
C ILE A 71 2.45 -11.73 7.76
N LEU A 72 1.12 -11.72 7.47
CA LEU A 72 0.10 -11.64 8.51
C LEU A 72 -0.37 -13.01 9.04
N TYR A 73 -0.22 -14.08 8.25
CA TYR A 73 -0.76 -15.40 8.61
C TYR A 73 0.29 -16.41 9.06
N GLN A 74 1.49 -15.95 9.35
CA GLN A 74 2.58 -16.74 9.90
C GLN A 74 3.20 -15.98 11.07
N GLU A 75 3.22 -16.60 12.25
CA GLU A 75 3.58 -15.95 13.53
C GLU A 75 4.98 -15.34 13.48
N GLU A 76 5.98 -16.10 13.05
CA GLU A 76 7.37 -15.64 13.00
C GLU A 76 7.58 -14.50 11.98
N ALA A 77 6.87 -14.54 10.85
CA ALA A 77 6.92 -13.47 9.85
C ALA A 77 6.28 -12.18 10.40
N LEU A 78 5.16 -12.32 11.11
CA LEU A 78 4.50 -11.20 11.77
C LEU A 78 5.40 -10.59 12.86
N GLU A 79 6.01 -11.40 13.72
CA GLU A 79 6.93 -10.95 14.76
C GLU A 79 8.14 -10.24 14.19
N GLU A 80 8.75 -10.78 13.12
CA GLU A 80 9.88 -10.14 12.44
C GLU A 80 9.49 -8.80 11.83
N THR A 81 8.30 -8.72 11.25
CA THR A 81 7.75 -7.47 10.72
C THR A 81 7.51 -6.45 11.82
N ILE A 82 6.89 -6.86 12.94
CA ILE A 82 6.68 -5.98 14.11
C ILE A 82 8.02 -5.46 14.64
N LYS A 83 9.04 -6.33 14.74
CA LYS A 83 10.37 -5.92 15.16
C LYS A 83 10.98 -4.89 14.20
N LEU A 84 10.82 -5.08 12.89
CA LEU A 84 11.31 -4.14 11.89
C LEU A 84 10.62 -2.77 12.03
N ILE A 85 9.28 -2.75 12.13
CA ILE A 85 8.53 -1.49 12.21
C ILE A 85 8.67 -0.80 13.57
N SER A 86 9.01 -1.52 14.64
CA SER A 86 9.25 -0.93 15.96
C SER A 86 10.47 0.00 15.99
N GLU A 87 11.36 -0.10 15.00
CA GLU A 87 12.49 0.80 14.81
C GLU A 87 12.10 2.13 14.15
N PHE A 88 10.84 2.26 13.69
CA PHE A 88 10.39 3.42 12.94
C PHE A 88 9.80 4.50 13.85
N GLU A 89 10.31 5.72 13.69
CA GLU A 89 9.78 6.91 14.33
C GLU A 89 8.78 7.60 13.39
N TYR A 90 7.66 8.07 13.93
CA TYR A 90 6.57 8.63 13.14
C TYR A 90 7.01 9.82 12.28
N ASP A 91 7.73 10.78 12.86
CA ASP A 91 8.18 11.97 12.14
C ASP A 91 9.17 11.65 11.01
N ASP A 92 10.02 10.65 11.21
CA ASP A 92 10.94 10.18 10.17
C ASP A 92 10.22 9.44 9.05
N LEU A 93 9.16 8.68 9.38
CA LEU A 93 8.29 8.06 8.37
C LEU A 93 7.57 9.08 7.51
N ILE A 94 7.08 10.16 8.08
CA ILE A 94 6.43 11.24 7.32
C ILE A 94 7.42 11.90 6.35
N LYS A 95 8.66 12.14 6.79
CA LYS A 95 9.73 12.67 5.92
C LYS A 95 10.07 11.68 4.81
N PHE A 96 10.28 10.40 5.16
CA PHE A 96 10.55 9.34 4.18
C PHE A 96 9.43 9.23 3.14
N ARG A 97 8.17 9.23 3.57
CA ARG A 97 7.02 9.21 2.67
C ARG A 97 7.03 10.41 1.71
N SER A 98 7.31 11.60 2.21
CA SER A 98 7.42 12.80 1.36
C SER A 98 8.55 12.69 0.35
N ASP A 99 9.69 12.12 0.75
CA ASP A 99 10.85 11.94 -0.10
C ASP A 99 10.61 10.90 -1.21
N VAL A 100 9.90 9.82 -0.87
CA VAL A 100 9.50 8.76 -1.83
C VAL A 100 8.69 9.32 -3.01
N LEU A 101 7.88 10.35 -2.81
CA LEU A 101 7.13 10.98 -3.90
C LEU A 101 8.03 11.54 -5.02
N SER A 102 9.24 11.97 -4.68
CA SER A 102 10.20 12.57 -5.63
C SER A 102 11.28 11.60 -6.07
N ASN A 103 11.77 10.75 -5.17
CA ASN A 103 12.96 9.93 -5.34
C ASN A 103 12.66 8.43 -5.42
N GLY A 104 11.38 8.04 -5.30
CA GLY A 104 10.98 6.63 -5.31
C GLY A 104 11.66 5.85 -4.18
N LEU A 105 11.94 4.59 -4.43
CA LEU A 105 12.60 3.72 -3.46
C LEU A 105 14.10 3.98 -3.26
N ASN A 106 14.68 4.98 -3.96
CA ASN A 106 16.02 5.49 -3.66
C ASN A 106 16.05 6.39 -2.43
N SER A 107 14.88 6.82 -1.92
CA SER A 107 14.73 7.57 -0.69
C SER A 107 15.31 6.85 0.51
N LEU A 108 15.81 7.61 1.48
CA LEU A 108 16.44 7.08 2.68
C LEU A 108 15.53 7.19 3.89
N TYR A 109 15.31 6.08 4.56
CA TYR A 109 14.86 6.05 5.93
C TYR A 109 16.09 5.86 6.83
N LYS A 110 16.52 6.91 7.53
CA LYS A 110 17.82 6.95 8.23
C LYS A 110 18.94 6.59 7.24
N ASN A 111 19.57 5.44 7.40
CA ASN A 111 20.67 4.95 6.56
C ASN A 111 20.27 3.76 5.64
N LYS A 112 18.97 3.43 5.56
CA LYS A 112 18.45 2.35 4.69
C LYS A 112 17.69 2.96 3.53
N THR A 113 17.90 2.47 2.31
CA THR A 113 17.09 2.85 1.16
C THR A 113 15.72 2.18 1.21
N GLY A 114 14.74 2.76 0.52
CA GLY A 114 13.44 2.12 0.30
C GLY A 114 13.59 0.74 -0.34
N TRP A 115 14.54 0.56 -1.25
CA TRP A 115 14.87 -0.75 -1.84
C TRP A 115 15.27 -1.79 -0.80
N GLN A 116 16.14 -1.43 0.14
CA GLN A 116 16.57 -2.35 1.20
C GLN A 116 15.43 -2.71 2.16
N LEU A 117 14.53 -1.76 2.43
CA LEU A 117 13.35 -2.02 3.26
C LEU A 117 12.34 -2.91 2.53
N ALA A 118 12.09 -2.65 1.24
CA ALA A 118 11.20 -3.46 0.41
C ALA A 118 11.73 -4.90 0.26
N GLU A 119 13.01 -5.06 -0.05
CA GLU A 119 13.65 -6.38 -0.14
C GLU A 119 13.49 -7.17 1.16
N LYS A 120 13.73 -6.52 2.29
CA LYS A 120 13.57 -7.18 3.59
C LYS A 120 12.13 -7.64 3.82
N LEU A 121 11.13 -6.80 3.54
CA LEU A 121 9.72 -7.15 3.70
C LEU A 121 9.27 -8.27 2.75
N ILE A 122 9.73 -8.25 1.50
CA ILE A 122 9.43 -9.32 0.54
C ILE A 122 10.03 -10.65 1.00
N ASN A 123 11.27 -10.65 1.50
CA ASN A 123 11.89 -11.86 2.03
C ASN A 123 11.15 -12.40 3.27
N ILE A 124 10.71 -11.55 4.19
CA ILE A 124 9.87 -11.97 5.34
C ILE A 124 8.59 -12.61 4.83
N SER A 125 7.91 -11.99 3.87
CA SER A 125 6.69 -12.54 3.27
C SER A 125 6.93 -13.88 2.59
N PHE A 126 8.00 -13.99 1.81
CA PHE A 126 8.38 -15.22 1.12
C PHE A 126 8.58 -16.38 2.10
N GLU A 127 9.37 -16.18 3.16
CA GLU A 127 9.56 -17.21 4.18
C GLU A 127 8.26 -17.55 4.93
N GLY A 128 7.40 -16.57 5.15
CA GLY A 128 6.07 -16.79 5.70
C GLY A 128 5.19 -17.67 4.81
N LEU A 129 5.12 -17.39 3.51
CA LEU A 129 4.37 -18.21 2.55
C LEU A 129 4.93 -19.62 2.46
N LYS A 130 6.24 -19.75 2.41
CA LYS A 130 6.92 -21.04 2.37
C LYS A 130 6.58 -21.91 3.58
N LYS A 131 6.54 -21.32 4.79
CA LYS A 131 6.11 -22.01 6.00
C LYS A 131 4.62 -22.38 5.98
N ARG A 132 3.76 -21.52 5.40
CA ARG A 132 2.33 -21.84 5.20
C ARG A 132 2.15 -23.08 4.33
N SER A 133 3.03 -23.28 3.35
CA SER A 133 3.05 -24.47 2.49
C SER A 133 1.72 -24.76 1.78
N LYS A 134 0.97 -23.70 1.42
CA LYS A 134 -0.28 -23.83 0.65
C LYS A 134 0.08 -23.99 -0.82
N LYS A 135 -0.50 -25.02 -1.45
CA LYS A 135 -0.23 -25.35 -2.85
C LYS A 135 -1.48 -25.23 -3.70
N ASN A 136 -1.28 -24.80 -4.93
CA ASN A 136 -2.31 -24.81 -5.97
C ASN A 136 -2.51 -26.24 -6.55
N LEU A 137 -3.41 -26.36 -7.52
CA LEU A 137 -3.70 -27.66 -8.19
C LEU A 137 -2.51 -28.21 -9.00
N TYR A 138 -1.53 -27.37 -9.32
CA TYR A 138 -0.34 -27.75 -10.08
C TYR A 138 0.85 -28.12 -9.19
N GLY A 139 0.71 -27.94 -7.87
CA GLY A 139 1.76 -28.25 -6.89
C GLY A 139 2.66 -27.08 -6.53
N ASP A 140 2.46 -25.91 -7.15
CA ASP A 140 3.20 -24.68 -6.80
C ASP A 140 2.65 -24.10 -5.49
N ASP A 141 3.53 -23.57 -4.68
CA ASP A 141 3.13 -22.85 -3.46
C ASP A 141 2.90 -21.34 -3.75
N GLU A 142 2.38 -20.62 -2.75
CA GLU A 142 2.01 -19.23 -2.90
C GLU A 142 3.22 -18.29 -3.19
N THR A 143 4.45 -18.77 -3.01
CA THR A 143 5.66 -17.95 -3.22
C THR A 143 5.85 -17.54 -4.68
N VAL A 144 5.32 -18.32 -5.63
CA VAL A 144 5.40 -18.00 -7.08
C VAL A 144 4.77 -16.64 -7.41
N HIS A 145 3.82 -16.18 -6.58
CA HIS A 145 3.19 -14.88 -6.77
C HIS A 145 4.07 -13.70 -6.33
N LEU A 146 5.20 -13.96 -5.67
CA LEU A 146 6.16 -12.91 -5.29
C LEU A 146 7.28 -12.72 -6.34
N ASP A 147 7.37 -13.56 -7.37
CA ASP A 147 8.42 -13.51 -8.39
C ASP A 147 8.51 -12.13 -9.04
N TYR A 148 7.36 -11.52 -9.35
CA TYR A 148 7.30 -10.16 -9.88
C TYR A 148 7.94 -9.12 -8.93
N LEU A 149 7.70 -9.24 -7.62
CA LEU A 149 8.27 -8.31 -6.65
C LEU A 149 9.78 -8.49 -6.51
N PHE A 150 10.29 -9.72 -6.59
CA PHE A 150 11.73 -9.98 -6.66
C PHE A 150 12.36 -9.40 -7.92
N GLU A 151 11.68 -9.53 -9.07
CA GLU A 151 12.16 -8.93 -10.32
C GLU A 151 12.27 -7.39 -10.20
N VAL A 152 11.27 -6.73 -9.59
CA VAL A 152 11.29 -5.28 -9.31
C VAL A 152 12.47 -4.90 -8.43
N ILE A 153 12.75 -5.68 -7.38
CA ILE A 153 13.91 -5.44 -6.48
C ILE A 153 15.25 -5.62 -7.22
N ASP A 154 15.38 -6.69 -7.98
CA ASP A 154 16.63 -7.01 -8.70
C ASP A 154 16.95 -5.94 -9.76
N LYS A 155 15.94 -5.50 -10.50
CA LYS A 155 16.08 -4.45 -11.51
C LYS A 155 16.17 -3.05 -10.93
N LYS A 156 15.77 -2.86 -9.67
CA LYS A 156 15.59 -1.55 -9.02
C LYS A 156 14.78 -0.59 -9.89
N GLU A 157 13.69 -1.10 -10.45
CA GLU A 157 12.82 -0.40 -11.35
C GLU A 157 11.36 -0.64 -10.99
N THR A 158 10.68 0.39 -10.52
CA THR A 158 9.24 0.36 -10.23
C THR A 158 8.42 0.47 -11.52
N ALA A 159 7.13 0.09 -11.47
CA ALA A 159 6.21 0.27 -12.59
C ALA A 159 6.15 1.73 -13.06
N SER A 160 6.17 2.70 -12.13
CA SER A 160 6.21 4.13 -12.43
C SER A 160 7.47 4.54 -13.19
N GLU A 161 8.63 4.02 -12.82
CA GLU A 161 9.91 4.31 -13.51
C GLU A 161 9.92 3.70 -14.90
N LYS A 162 9.41 2.47 -15.04
CA LYS A 162 9.22 1.82 -16.34
C LYS A 162 8.26 2.63 -17.23
N ALA A 163 7.12 3.05 -16.72
CA ALA A 163 6.15 3.87 -17.43
C ALA A 163 6.75 5.21 -17.87
N LYS A 164 7.52 5.87 -16.99
CA LYS A 164 8.25 7.11 -17.36
C LYS A 164 9.24 6.89 -18.49
N LYS A 165 10.01 5.80 -18.46
CA LYS A 165 10.95 5.49 -19.56
C LYS A 165 10.24 5.30 -20.90
N LEU A 166 9.09 4.59 -20.89
CA LEU A 166 8.28 4.41 -22.10
C LEU A 166 7.70 5.73 -22.62
N TYR A 167 7.19 6.57 -21.69
CA TYR A 167 6.58 7.85 -22.02
C TYR A 167 7.56 8.86 -22.62
N PHE A 168 8.78 8.94 -22.08
CA PHE A 168 9.82 9.87 -22.52
C PHE A 168 10.79 9.26 -23.54
N GLN A 169 10.47 8.12 -24.14
CA GLN A 169 11.34 7.47 -25.10
C GLN A 169 11.51 8.34 -26.35
N ASN A 170 12.77 8.63 -26.72
CA ASN A 170 13.15 9.47 -27.88
C ASN A 170 12.74 10.95 -27.80
N ASN A 171 12.60 11.53 -26.60
CA ASN A 171 12.15 12.92 -26.40
C ASN A 171 10.75 13.22 -26.98
N GLU A 172 9.96 12.22 -27.31
CA GLU A 172 8.57 12.36 -27.74
C GLU A 172 7.65 11.86 -26.65
N LEU A 173 6.61 12.66 -26.33
CA LEU A 173 5.54 12.28 -25.40
C LEU A 173 4.64 11.25 -26.09
N ASN A 174 4.86 9.97 -25.84
CA ASN A 174 4.11 8.90 -26.51
C ASN A 174 3.18 8.17 -25.53
N ILE A 175 1.98 8.75 -25.34
CA ILE A 175 0.92 8.17 -24.49
C ILE A 175 0.50 6.79 -25.01
N GLN A 176 0.49 6.57 -26.33
CA GLN A 176 0.03 5.32 -26.91
C GLN A 176 0.91 4.13 -26.51
N LYS A 177 2.22 4.33 -26.41
CA LYS A 177 3.14 3.29 -25.94
C LYS A 177 2.94 2.87 -24.48
N LEU A 178 2.40 3.75 -23.63
CA LEU A 178 2.02 3.38 -22.28
C LEU A 178 0.91 2.36 -22.27
N PHE A 179 -0.09 2.53 -23.13
CA PHE A 179 -1.22 1.60 -23.23
C PHE A 179 -0.87 0.30 -23.96
N GLU A 180 0.07 0.33 -24.90
CA GLU A 180 0.54 -0.87 -25.61
C GLU A 180 1.44 -1.76 -24.74
N GLY A 181 2.18 -1.16 -23.79
CA GLY A 181 3.07 -1.85 -22.86
C GLY A 181 2.37 -2.48 -21.65
N GLU A 182 1.14 -2.13 -21.40
CA GLU A 182 0.31 -2.61 -20.29
C GLU A 182 -0.95 -3.29 -20.81
N SER A 183 -0.80 -4.44 -21.48
CA SER A 183 -1.94 -5.32 -21.71
C SER A 183 -2.33 -5.95 -20.37
N PHE A 184 -3.45 -5.50 -19.81
CA PHE A 184 -4.14 -6.09 -18.68
C PHE A 184 -4.68 -7.49 -19.04
#